data_030ca8f0d8f2e8fa9efe5716150807e0
#
_entry.id   030ca8f0d8f2e8fa9efe5716150807e0
#
_cell.length_a   1.000
_cell.length_b   1.000
_cell.length_c   1.000
_cell.angle_alpha   90.00
_cell.angle_beta   90.00
_cell.angle_gamma   90.00
#
_symmetry.space_group_name_H-M   'P 1'
#
loop_
_entity.id
_entity.type
_entity.pdbx_description
1 polymer ?
#
loop_
_entity_poly.entity_id
_entity_poly.type
_entity_poly.pdbx_seq_one_letter_code
_entity_poly.pdbx_strand_id
1 'polypeptide(L)'
;MKKIVIISGNRIAPAATGGQVRSISIARALARIGHSVHIFSTAGRREDYRPANLRRGITMESTIEPGLKESTHLGLTFGVMQAVARRLDYPRVWQHHMLASGIVPTRLKQALREADVVMSDLPYCPPIPGPWREKPWYLISHNLEHKLLEQGSARQGRFADWMRAVEGAAPQTYTDILVCAEEDRAFFRSHDIQSRMMLPMVRCGVDPRLYSFSPGLRQQMRAKLGLVDEDWLLVFSGSGFAPNVEAFRDIKEFCRAEAEFMARNRVYIVVAGSVSSEAYRDGALIVTGPVPDVLPYFAASDAGLNMVTRGSGSNVKLFEYLAARLPVISTVFGVRGTELMAFEDYLACSRNDLTEIILRFIGSNRVFWRAKAEDVWDRHKHNCDIQDLVNDAISVLPPFGSLR
;
A
#
# COMPACT_ATOMS: atom_id res chain seq x y z
N MET A 1 -7.70 6.85 25.70
CA MET A 1 -7.38 7.67 24.50
C MET A 1 -5.91 8.05 24.54
N LYS A 2 -5.14 7.82 23.47
CA LYS A 2 -3.73 8.23 23.32
C LYS A 2 -3.59 9.23 22.18
N LYS A 3 -2.61 10.13 22.28
CA LYS A 3 -2.19 11.00 21.18
C LYS A 3 -1.05 10.32 20.42
N ILE A 4 -1.28 9.94 19.19
CA ILE A 4 -0.31 9.22 18.34
C ILE A 4 0.17 10.14 17.23
N VAL A 5 1.48 10.25 17.04
CA VAL A 5 2.09 10.96 15.91
C VAL A 5 2.72 9.93 14.98
N ILE A 6 2.30 9.92 13.71
CA ILE A 6 2.92 9.12 12.65
C ILE A 6 3.77 10.04 11.79
N ILE A 7 5.08 9.79 11.73
CA ILE A 7 6.00 10.60 10.91
C ILE A 7 6.20 9.91 9.58
N SER A 8 5.81 10.58 8.49
CA SER A 8 5.99 10.06 7.13
C SER A 8 6.93 10.94 6.31
N GLY A 9 7.63 10.29 5.41
CA GLY A 9 8.53 10.94 4.45
C GLY A 9 7.83 11.76 3.38
N ASN A 10 6.57 11.44 3.07
CA ASN A 10 5.75 12.12 2.09
C ASN A 10 4.31 12.22 2.57
N ARG A 11 3.58 13.17 1.98
CA ARG A 11 2.12 13.25 2.14
C ARG A 11 1.45 11.91 1.81
N ILE A 12 0.65 11.41 2.75
CA ILE A 12 -0.02 10.10 2.63
C ILE A 12 -1.39 10.25 1.97
N ALA A 13 -2.20 11.21 2.40
CA ALA A 13 -3.55 11.36 1.89
C ALA A 13 -3.64 12.37 0.70
N PRO A 14 -4.44 12.07 -0.35
CA PRO A 14 -5.04 10.78 -0.67
C PRO A 14 -3.98 9.73 -1.03
N ALA A 15 -4.18 8.46 -0.68
CA ALA A 15 -3.21 7.41 -0.95
C ALA A 15 -3.11 7.12 -2.46
N ALA A 16 -1.88 6.98 -2.98
CA ALA A 16 -1.60 6.71 -4.38
C ALA A 16 -0.69 5.49 -4.59
N THR A 17 -0.15 4.92 -3.52
CA THR A 17 0.72 3.73 -3.54
C THR A 17 0.30 2.76 -2.45
N GLY A 18 0.66 1.48 -2.60
CA GLY A 18 0.33 0.45 -1.62
C GLY A 18 0.84 0.77 -0.20
N GLY A 19 2.04 1.32 -0.07
CA GLY A 19 2.56 1.77 1.24
C GLY A 19 1.68 2.86 1.86
N GLN A 20 1.27 3.87 1.08
CA GLN A 20 0.37 4.92 1.56
C GLN A 20 -1.02 4.38 1.95
N VAL A 21 -1.56 3.43 1.17
CA VAL A 21 -2.82 2.74 1.52
C VAL A 21 -2.68 2.05 2.88
N ARG A 22 -1.59 1.33 3.11
CA ARG A 22 -1.36 0.67 4.40
C ARG A 22 -1.20 1.67 5.55
N SER A 23 -0.39 2.72 5.39
CA SER A 23 -0.18 3.73 6.44
C SER A 23 -1.46 4.45 6.82
N ILE A 24 -2.27 4.88 5.84
CA ILE A 24 -3.55 5.55 6.11
C ILE A 24 -4.57 4.59 6.75
N SER A 25 -4.55 3.31 6.35
CA SER A 25 -5.44 2.30 6.92
C SER A 25 -5.11 2.00 8.38
N ILE A 26 -3.81 1.89 8.73
CA ILE A 26 -3.36 1.78 10.14
C ILE A 26 -3.79 3.01 10.94
N ALA A 27 -3.56 4.22 10.40
CA ALA A 27 -3.92 5.46 11.06
C ALA A 27 -5.44 5.56 11.32
N ARG A 28 -6.26 5.16 10.35
CA ARG A 28 -7.73 5.10 10.48
C ARG A 28 -8.16 4.09 11.55
N ALA A 29 -7.58 2.89 11.54
CA ALA A 29 -7.89 1.86 12.51
C ALA A 29 -7.59 2.35 13.94
N LEU A 30 -6.45 3.01 14.17
CA LEU A 30 -6.08 3.61 15.44
C LEU A 30 -7.05 4.74 15.87
N ALA A 31 -7.48 5.60 14.94
CA ALA A 31 -8.44 6.67 15.23
C ALA A 31 -9.82 6.11 15.62
N ARG A 32 -10.27 5.04 14.98
CA ARG A 32 -11.58 4.40 15.23
C ARG A 32 -11.70 3.74 16.59
N ILE A 33 -10.60 3.27 17.15
CA ILE A 33 -10.58 2.75 18.53
C ILE A 33 -10.40 3.85 19.58
N GLY A 34 -10.58 5.12 19.17
CA GLY A 34 -10.65 6.26 20.07
C GLY A 34 -9.32 6.94 20.36
N HIS A 35 -8.26 6.68 19.58
CA HIS A 35 -7.02 7.45 19.66
C HIS A 35 -7.09 8.74 18.83
N SER A 36 -6.32 9.76 19.22
CA SER A 36 -6.09 10.95 18.41
C SER A 36 -4.84 10.76 17.57
N VAL A 37 -4.99 10.61 16.25
CA VAL A 37 -3.89 10.31 15.33
C VAL A 37 -3.54 11.53 14.48
N HIS A 38 -2.28 11.92 14.51
CA HIS A 38 -1.73 13.00 13.71
C HIS A 38 -0.61 12.48 12.81
N ILE A 39 -0.88 12.36 11.51
CA ILE A 39 0.15 12.08 10.52
C ILE A 39 0.92 13.36 10.24
N PHE A 40 2.24 13.34 10.38
CA PHE A 40 3.09 14.46 10.05
C PHE A 40 4.02 14.09 8.89
N SER A 41 3.72 14.63 7.72
CA SER A 41 4.47 14.41 6.49
C SER A 41 5.55 15.47 6.33
N THR A 42 6.81 15.04 6.28
CA THR A 42 7.97 15.95 6.22
C THR A 42 8.17 16.58 4.84
N ALA A 43 7.52 16.04 3.80
CA ALA A 43 7.51 16.61 2.46
C ALA A 43 6.16 16.43 1.77
N GLY A 44 5.78 17.40 0.95
CA GLY A 44 4.58 17.37 0.12
C GLY A 44 4.78 16.61 -1.21
N ARG A 45 3.72 16.53 -2.00
CA ARG A 45 3.76 16.09 -3.40
C ARG A 45 4.25 17.22 -4.30
N ARG A 46 4.58 16.91 -5.55
CA ARG A 46 5.02 17.91 -6.53
C ARG A 46 4.01 19.05 -6.70
N GLU A 47 2.74 18.73 -6.75
CA GLU A 47 1.63 19.67 -6.87
C GLU A 47 1.44 20.58 -5.65
N ASP A 48 1.90 20.17 -4.47
CA ASP A 48 1.83 20.96 -3.25
C ASP A 48 2.83 22.14 -3.26
N TYR A 49 3.91 22.04 -4.03
CA TYR A 49 4.99 23.06 -4.12
C TYR A 49 4.68 24.14 -5.18
N ARG A 50 3.49 24.75 -5.09
CA ARG A 50 3.14 25.92 -5.92
C ARG A 50 3.83 27.18 -5.38
N PRO A 51 4.16 28.18 -6.24
CA PRO A 51 4.83 29.42 -5.82
C PRO A 51 4.15 30.15 -4.66
N ALA A 52 2.80 30.12 -4.60
CA ALA A 52 2.03 30.70 -3.51
C ALA A 52 2.23 29.98 -2.16
N ASN A 53 2.46 28.66 -2.19
CA ASN A 53 2.70 27.86 -0.99
C ASN A 53 4.13 28.01 -0.49
N LEU A 54 5.11 28.12 -1.39
CA LEU A 54 6.53 28.27 -1.06
C LEU A 54 6.83 29.60 -0.36
N ARG A 55 6.17 30.70 -0.78
CA ARG A 55 6.35 32.05 -0.17
C ARG A 55 5.97 32.13 1.30
N ARG A 56 5.21 31.18 1.81
CA ARG A 56 4.66 31.22 3.17
C ARG A 56 5.31 30.23 4.15
N GLY A 57 6.16 29.29 3.70
CA GLY A 57 6.69 28.24 4.58
C GLY A 57 5.62 27.41 5.29
N ILE A 58 4.51 27.11 4.60
CA ILE A 58 3.27 26.63 5.18
C ILE A 58 3.36 25.14 5.52
N THR A 59 2.83 24.78 6.67
CA THR A 59 2.33 23.44 6.94
C THR A 59 0.86 23.38 6.51
N MET A 60 0.56 22.59 5.50
CA MET A 60 -0.83 22.28 5.12
C MET A 60 -1.37 21.29 6.13
N GLU A 61 -2.56 21.56 6.68
CA GLU A 61 -3.25 20.65 7.58
C GLU A 61 -4.59 20.25 6.94
N SER A 62 -4.92 18.98 6.98
CA SER A 62 -6.18 18.43 6.51
C SER A 62 -6.72 17.43 7.54
N THR A 63 -8.00 17.57 7.89
CA THR A 63 -8.73 16.54 8.63
C THR A 63 -9.14 15.45 7.62
N ILE A 64 -8.76 14.22 7.89
CA ILE A 64 -9.10 13.08 7.04
C ILE A 64 -10.42 12.47 7.50
N GLU A 65 -10.55 12.26 8.81
CA GLU A 65 -11.78 11.81 9.48
C GLU A 65 -11.72 12.20 10.96
N PRO A 66 -12.80 12.08 11.73
CA PRO A 66 -12.78 12.36 13.16
C PRO A 66 -11.67 11.62 13.89
N GLY A 67 -10.85 12.35 14.64
CA GLY A 67 -9.68 11.79 15.35
C GLY A 67 -8.43 11.58 14.49
N LEU A 68 -8.47 11.80 13.17
CA LEU A 68 -7.34 11.63 12.25
C LEU A 68 -7.10 12.88 11.40
N LYS A 69 -5.90 13.45 11.53
CA LYS A 69 -5.45 14.57 10.70
C LYS A 69 -4.07 14.34 10.10
N GLU A 70 -3.80 15.03 9.00
CA GLU A 70 -2.47 15.06 8.38
C GLU A 70 -1.98 16.51 8.28
N SER A 71 -0.72 16.73 8.68
CA SER A 71 0.01 17.98 8.46
C SER A 71 1.18 17.71 7.53
N THR A 72 1.24 18.44 6.41
CA THR A 72 2.34 18.33 5.45
C THR A 72 3.22 19.57 5.53
N HIS A 73 4.52 19.36 5.77
CA HIS A 73 5.50 20.43 5.79
C HIS A 73 5.98 20.77 4.37
N LEU A 74 5.77 22.01 3.95
CA LEU A 74 6.21 22.53 2.66
C LEU A 74 7.43 23.45 2.80
N GLY A 75 8.32 23.17 3.75
CA GLY A 75 9.54 23.95 3.95
C GLY A 75 10.49 23.84 2.75
N LEU A 76 11.11 24.97 2.38
CA LEU A 76 11.99 25.06 1.22
C LEU A 76 13.11 24.00 1.27
N THR A 77 13.73 23.80 2.42
CA THR A 77 14.83 22.84 2.60
C THR A 77 14.43 21.42 2.23
N PHE A 78 13.34 20.92 2.82
CA PHE A 78 12.83 19.57 2.53
C PHE A 78 12.32 19.46 1.07
N GLY A 79 11.65 20.50 0.56
CA GLY A 79 11.15 20.52 -0.80
C GLY A 79 12.26 20.51 -1.85
N VAL A 80 13.30 21.30 -1.67
CA VAL A 80 14.46 21.33 -2.57
C VAL A 80 15.22 20.01 -2.53
N MET A 81 15.50 19.48 -1.34
CA MET A 81 16.18 18.19 -1.19
C MET A 81 15.40 17.06 -1.83
N GLN A 82 14.07 17.06 -1.70
CA GLN A 82 13.22 16.06 -2.34
C GLN A 82 13.25 16.20 -3.88
N ALA A 83 13.21 17.42 -4.42
CA ALA A 83 13.28 17.65 -5.86
C ALA A 83 14.62 17.20 -6.43
N VAL A 84 15.73 17.51 -5.75
CA VAL A 84 17.08 17.08 -6.13
C VAL A 84 17.20 15.56 -6.07
N ALA A 85 16.74 14.93 -4.98
CA ALA A 85 16.79 13.48 -4.83
C ALA A 85 16.02 12.76 -5.94
N ARG A 86 14.83 13.24 -6.30
CA ARG A 86 14.04 12.69 -7.43
C ARG A 86 14.78 12.83 -8.76
N ARG A 87 15.36 14.01 -9.04
CA ARG A 87 16.08 14.26 -10.30
C ARG A 87 17.33 13.41 -10.45
N LEU A 88 17.99 13.13 -9.33
CA LEU A 88 19.22 12.33 -9.28
C LEU A 88 18.98 10.85 -9.05
N ASP A 89 17.71 10.41 -8.99
CA ASP A 89 17.34 9.05 -8.59
C ASP A 89 18.01 8.61 -7.28
N TYR A 90 17.99 9.51 -6.32
CA TYR A 90 18.61 9.32 -5.02
C TYR A 90 17.55 8.81 -4.01
N PRO A 91 17.82 7.76 -3.22
CA PRO A 91 16.89 7.32 -2.20
C PRO A 91 16.73 8.34 -1.07
N ARG A 92 15.75 8.17 -0.20
CA ARG A 92 15.43 9.12 0.88
C ARG A 92 16.45 9.15 2.03
N VAL A 93 17.68 8.74 1.79
CA VAL A 93 18.79 8.73 2.77
C VAL A 93 19.01 10.12 3.39
N TRP A 94 18.90 11.18 2.58
CA TRP A 94 18.99 12.57 3.03
C TRP A 94 17.97 12.90 4.13
N GLN A 95 16.74 12.36 4.02
CA GLN A 95 15.68 12.59 4.96
C GLN A 95 15.99 11.92 6.30
N HIS A 96 16.47 10.68 6.27
CA HIS A 96 16.94 9.98 7.46
C HIS A 96 18.00 10.80 8.20
N HIS A 97 19.03 11.27 7.52
CA HIS A 97 20.10 12.05 8.13
C HIS A 97 19.62 13.39 8.70
N MET A 98 18.75 14.12 8.01
CA MET A 98 18.19 15.36 8.54
C MET A 98 17.40 15.13 9.84
N LEU A 99 16.51 14.13 9.85
CA LEU A 99 15.71 13.83 11.03
C LEU A 99 16.56 13.28 12.18
N ALA A 100 17.50 12.38 11.90
CA ALA A 100 18.45 11.86 12.89
C ALA A 100 19.35 12.95 13.49
N SER A 101 19.62 14.03 12.75
CA SER A 101 20.36 15.19 13.25
C SER A 101 19.47 16.21 13.99
N GLY A 102 18.20 15.92 14.21
CA GLY A 102 17.27 16.83 14.88
C GLY A 102 16.81 18.03 14.04
N ILE A 103 17.08 18.01 12.73
CA ILE A 103 16.60 19.04 11.79
C ILE A 103 15.15 18.71 11.45
N VAL A 104 14.23 19.27 12.22
CA VAL A 104 12.80 19.00 12.12
C VAL A 104 11.98 20.29 12.15
N PRO A 105 10.83 20.33 11.46
CA PRO A 105 9.92 21.47 11.51
C PRO A 105 9.44 21.77 12.94
N THR A 106 9.28 23.06 13.28
CA THR A 106 8.82 23.49 14.61
C THR A 106 7.49 22.86 15.01
N ARG A 107 6.55 22.77 14.07
CA ARG A 107 5.25 22.12 14.32
C ARG A 107 5.36 20.63 14.60
N LEU A 108 6.34 19.92 13.98
CA LEU A 108 6.61 18.53 14.32
C LEU A 108 7.17 18.42 15.73
N LYS A 109 8.08 19.32 16.14
CA LYS A 109 8.59 19.36 17.53
C LYS A 109 7.46 19.54 18.54
N GLN A 110 6.48 20.40 18.23
CA GLN A 110 5.30 20.57 19.06
C GLN A 110 4.46 19.30 19.14
N ALA A 111 4.13 18.69 17.98
CA ALA A 111 3.36 17.45 17.94
C ALA A 111 4.06 16.33 18.73
N LEU A 112 5.38 16.20 18.61
CA LEU A 112 6.18 15.22 19.37
C LEU A 112 6.14 15.46 20.89
N ARG A 113 6.12 16.72 21.35
CA ARG A 113 5.99 17.01 22.79
C ARG A 113 4.66 16.53 23.35
N GLU A 114 3.59 16.70 22.57
CA GLU A 114 2.22 16.35 22.95
C GLU A 114 1.87 14.87 22.76
N ALA A 115 2.65 14.14 21.96
CA ALA A 115 2.40 12.72 21.66
C ALA A 115 2.61 11.83 22.89
N ASP A 116 1.76 10.81 23.05
CA ASP A 116 1.99 9.69 23.97
C ASP A 116 2.81 8.58 23.28
N VAL A 117 2.64 8.44 21.96
CA VAL A 117 3.27 7.41 21.11
C VAL A 117 3.70 8.04 19.80
N VAL A 118 4.86 7.62 19.29
CA VAL A 118 5.35 8.03 17.98
C VAL A 118 5.53 6.80 17.08
N MET A 119 5.12 6.91 15.84
CA MET A 119 5.32 5.88 14.83
C MET A 119 6.10 6.44 13.65
N SER A 120 7.10 5.72 13.21
CA SER A 120 7.88 6.03 11.99
C SER A 120 7.33 5.26 10.81
N ASP A 121 6.86 5.97 9.79
CA ASP A 121 6.43 5.38 8.53
C ASP A 121 7.66 5.19 7.64
N LEU A 122 8.22 3.98 7.65
CA LEU A 122 9.48 3.58 7.05
C LEU A 122 10.75 3.98 7.84
N PRO A 123 11.86 3.25 7.65
CA PRO A 123 13.13 3.51 8.34
C PRO A 123 13.80 4.83 7.93
N TYR A 124 13.33 5.48 6.87
CA TYR A 124 13.78 6.83 6.48
C TYR A 124 13.34 7.93 7.47
N CYS A 125 12.41 7.63 8.39
CA CYS A 125 11.95 8.52 9.44
C CYS A 125 12.41 8.01 10.81
N PRO A 126 13.72 8.07 11.15
CA PRO A 126 14.25 7.51 12.40
C PRO A 126 13.71 8.23 13.62
N PRO A 127 13.85 7.65 14.83
CA PRO A 127 13.59 8.36 16.06
C PRO A 127 14.44 9.63 16.17
N ILE A 128 13.75 10.75 16.39
CA ILE A 128 14.31 12.10 16.37
C ILE A 128 14.92 12.44 17.72
N PRO A 129 16.14 13.00 17.79
CA PRO A 129 16.74 13.46 19.03
C PRO A 129 15.91 14.57 19.71
N GLY A 130 15.83 14.53 21.04
CA GLY A 130 15.13 15.51 21.85
C GLY A 130 14.39 14.89 23.04
N PRO A 131 13.65 15.69 23.83
CA PRO A 131 12.98 15.21 25.06
C PRO A 131 11.88 14.19 24.82
N TRP A 132 11.46 14.02 23.58
CA TRP A 132 10.48 13.01 23.14
C TRP A 132 11.12 11.66 22.78
N ARG A 133 12.45 11.53 22.85
CA ARG A 133 13.17 10.30 22.48
C ARG A 133 12.85 9.12 23.40
N GLU A 134 12.51 9.39 24.65
CA GLU A 134 12.15 8.39 25.66
C GLU A 134 10.72 7.86 25.52
N LYS A 135 9.89 8.50 24.69
CA LYS A 135 8.55 8.00 24.40
C LYS A 135 8.61 6.68 23.61
N PRO A 136 7.55 5.85 23.64
CA PRO A 136 7.45 4.68 22.78
C PRO A 136 7.51 5.07 21.30
N TRP A 137 8.49 4.54 20.58
CA TRP A 137 8.67 4.70 19.14
C TRP A 137 8.46 3.36 18.44
N TYR A 138 7.58 3.32 17.46
CA TYR A 138 7.30 2.13 16.65
C TYR A 138 7.69 2.36 15.21
N LEU A 139 8.22 1.33 14.55
CA LEU A 139 8.45 1.34 13.11
C LEU A 139 7.26 0.66 12.39
N ILE A 140 6.67 1.32 11.40
CA ILE A 140 5.77 0.71 10.43
C ILE A 140 6.64 0.27 9.25
N SER A 141 7.02 -1.00 9.21
CA SER A 141 7.79 -1.58 8.12
C SER A 141 6.86 -2.07 7.02
N HIS A 142 6.98 -1.52 5.81
CA HIS A 142 6.18 -1.93 4.65
C HIS A 142 6.84 -3.10 3.90
N ASN A 143 8.13 -3.22 4.03
CA ASN A 143 9.01 -4.22 3.40
C ASN A 143 10.42 -4.02 3.97
N LEU A 144 11.38 -4.83 3.53
CA LEU A 144 12.79 -4.57 3.74
C LEU A 144 13.28 -3.61 2.65
N GLU A 145 13.49 -2.34 3.02
CA GLU A 145 13.88 -1.27 2.09
C GLU A 145 15.23 -1.55 1.41
N HIS A 146 16.17 -2.21 2.10
CA HIS A 146 17.44 -2.58 1.47
C HIS A 146 17.23 -3.50 0.27
N LYS A 147 16.28 -4.47 0.31
CA LYS A 147 15.97 -5.34 -0.82
C LYS A 147 15.36 -4.57 -2.00
N LEU A 148 14.56 -3.54 -1.72
CA LEU A 148 14.05 -2.66 -2.77
C LEU A 148 15.17 -1.86 -3.43
N LEU A 149 16.11 -1.36 -2.64
CA LEU A 149 17.27 -0.62 -3.16
C LEU A 149 18.16 -1.51 -4.02
N GLU A 150 18.36 -2.79 -3.66
CA GLU A 150 19.10 -3.79 -4.45
C GLU A 150 18.42 -4.05 -5.81
N GLN A 151 17.09 -4.05 -5.86
CA GLN A 151 16.31 -4.26 -7.07
C GLN A 151 16.11 -2.98 -7.89
N GLY A 152 16.51 -1.83 -7.36
CA GLY A 152 16.40 -0.53 -7.99
C GLY A 152 17.49 -0.25 -9.02
N SER A 153 17.71 1.03 -9.33
CA SER A 153 18.81 1.44 -10.19
C SER A 153 20.17 1.19 -9.54
N ALA A 154 21.24 1.11 -10.34
CA ALA A 154 22.60 0.97 -9.82
C ALA A 154 22.98 2.08 -8.82
N ARG A 155 22.37 3.27 -8.94
CA ARG A 155 22.56 4.38 -7.99
C ARG A 155 21.87 4.09 -6.66
N GLN A 156 20.66 3.58 -6.69
CA GLN A 156 19.91 3.19 -5.48
C GLN A 156 20.58 2.01 -4.77
N GLY A 157 21.06 1.02 -5.50
CA GLY A 157 21.76 -0.16 -4.97
C GLY A 157 22.98 0.16 -4.11
N ARG A 158 23.66 1.29 -4.38
CA ARG A 158 24.81 1.73 -3.54
C ARG A 158 24.42 2.05 -2.09
N PHE A 159 23.15 2.26 -1.81
CA PHE A 159 22.64 2.53 -0.47
C PHE A 159 22.01 1.31 0.20
N ALA A 160 21.98 0.17 -0.46
CA ALA A 160 21.38 -1.05 0.09
C ALA A 160 22.07 -1.51 1.39
N ASP A 161 23.40 -1.53 1.41
CA ASP A 161 24.16 -1.93 2.61
C ASP A 161 23.95 -0.95 3.78
N TRP A 162 23.92 0.35 3.48
CA TRP A 162 23.59 1.36 4.49
C TRP A 162 22.19 1.14 5.05
N MET A 163 21.19 0.92 4.19
CA MET A 163 19.81 0.67 4.64
C MET A 163 19.70 -0.64 5.40
N ARG A 164 20.40 -1.69 4.98
CA ARG A 164 20.46 -2.97 5.70
C ARG A 164 21.00 -2.77 7.14
N ALA A 165 22.01 -1.92 7.30
CA ALA A 165 22.53 -1.57 8.63
C ALA A 165 21.50 -0.79 9.46
N VAL A 166 20.78 0.17 8.86
CA VAL A 166 19.70 0.92 9.51
C VAL A 166 18.58 0.01 9.97
N GLU A 167 18.13 -0.89 9.10
CA GLU A 167 17.07 -1.86 9.41
C GLU A 167 17.56 -2.90 10.45
N GLY A 168 18.79 -3.38 10.35
CA GLY A 168 19.39 -4.27 11.34
C GLY A 168 19.53 -3.65 12.74
N ALA A 169 19.70 -2.33 12.84
CA ALA A 169 19.71 -1.60 14.09
C ALA A 169 18.31 -1.26 14.64
N ALA A 170 17.25 -1.46 13.85
CA ALA A 170 15.89 -1.10 14.25
C ALA A 170 15.42 -1.79 15.56
N PRO A 171 15.72 -3.08 15.83
CA PRO A 171 15.35 -3.72 17.09
C PRO A 171 15.93 -3.06 18.35
N GLN A 172 17.07 -2.38 18.25
CA GLN A 172 17.67 -1.65 19.36
C GLN A 172 17.21 -0.18 19.39
N THR A 173 16.62 0.29 18.33
CA THR A 173 16.27 1.71 18.11
C THR A 173 14.83 2.02 18.45
N TYR A 174 13.92 1.09 18.15
CA TYR A 174 12.48 1.22 18.34
C TYR A 174 11.99 0.41 19.54
N THR A 175 10.81 0.76 20.04
CA THR A 175 10.12 -0.01 21.09
C THR A 175 9.64 -1.33 20.52
N ASP A 176 9.07 -1.31 19.30
CA ASP A 176 8.71 -2.49 18.52
C ASP A 176 8.53 -2.13 17.03
N ILE A 177 8.29 -3.14 16.17
CA ILE A 177 8.19 -2.99 14.73
C ILE A 177 6.93 -3.69 14.24
N LEU A 178 6.02 -2.96 13.56
CA LEU A 178 4.85 -3.51 12.88
C LEU A 178 5.31 -4.04 11.50
N VAL A 179 5.43 -5.36 11.39
CA VAL A 179 5.88 -6.02 10.15
C VAL A 179 4.71 -6.36 9.24
N CYS A 180 4.94 -6.47 7.93
CA CYS A 180 3.88 -6.82 6.99
C CYS A 180 4.01 -8.21 6.36
N ALA A 181 5.16 -8.84 6.47
CA ALA A 181 5.41 -10.18 5.93
C ALA A 181 6.27 -11.01 6.90
N GLU A 182 6.18 -12.35 6.79
CA GLU A 182 6.95 -13.24 7.65
C GLU A 182 8.46 -13.15 7.37
N GLU A 183 8.82 -12.85 6.13
CA GLU A 183 10.21 -12.59 5.74
C GLU A 183 10.81 -11.37 6.46
N ASP A 184 10.02 -10.30 6.58
CA ASP A 184 10.41 -9.09 7.31
C ASP A 184 10.56 -9.40 8.81
N ARG A 185 9.58 -10.17 9.36
CA ARG A 185 9.62 -10.61 10.76
C ARG A 185 10.87 -11.42 11.05
N ALA A 186 11.22 -12.37 10.19
CA ALA A 186 12.42 -13.21 10.35
C ALA A 186 13.69 -12.36 10.32
N PHE A 187 13.78 -11.36 9.44
CA PHE A 187 14.91 -10.44 9.38
C PHE A 187 15.06 -9.65 10.69
N PHE A 188 14.02 -8.98 11.17
CA PHE A 188 14.09 -8.21 12.40
C PHE A 188 14.32 -9.11 13.62
N ARG A 189 13.75 -10.31 13.66
CA ARG A 189 13.98 -11.29 14.72
C ARG A 189 15.43 -11.72 14.80
N SER A 190 16.10 -11.93 13.65
CA SER A 190 17.52 -12.31 13.64
C SER A 190 18.46 -11.19 14.12
N HIS A 191 17.98 -9.94 14.14
CA HIS A 191 18.72 -8.78 14.64
C HIS A 191 18.30 -8.33 16.05
N ASP A 192 17.27 -8.97 16.63
CA ASP A 192 16.80 -8.68 17.99
C ASP A 192 17.63 -9.43 19.05
N ILE A 193 18.82 -8.90 19.35
CA ILE A 193 19.81 -9.52 20.24
C ILE A 193 19.24 -9.84 21.62
N GLN A 194 18.30 -9.02 22.11
CA GLN A 194 17.68 -9.18 23.43
C GLN A 194 16.40 -10.00 23.41
N SER A 195 15.96 -10.44 22.25
CA SER A 195 14.68 -11.19 22.02
C SER A 195 13.45 -10.54 22.68
N ARG A 196 13.44 -9.20 22.74
CA ARG A 196 12.41 -8.41 23.44
C ARG A 196 11.24 -8.00 22.56
N MET A 197 11.42 -8.04 21.24
CA MET A 197 10.41 -7.56 20.30
C MET A 197 9.30 -8.57 20.06
N MET A 198 8.07 -8.09 20.04
CA MET A 198 6.89 -8.88 19.68
C MET A 198 6.78 -9.07 18.17
N LEU A 199 7.16 -8.03 17.41
CA LEU A 199 7.08 -7.98 15.95
C LEU A 199 5.67 -8.32 15.43
N PRO A 200 4.62 -7.59 15.86
CA PRO A 200 3.27 -7.91 15.48
C PRO A 200 3.07 -7.79 13.97
N MET A 201 2.33 -8.76 13.41
CA MET A 201 2.05 -8.81 11.99
C MET A 201 0.85 -7.90 11.67
N VAL A 202 1.11 -6.80 10.97
CA VAL A 202 0.08 -5.96 10.38
C VAL A 202 0.25 -6.01 8.87
N ARG A 203 -0.37 -6.99 8.22
CA ARG A 203 -0.34 -7.16 6.75
C ARG A 203 -0.92 -5.91 6.05
N CYS A 204 -0.87 -5.88 4.74
CA CYS A 204 -1.50 -4.82 3.94
C CYS A 204 -3.03 -4.95 3.94
N GLY A 205 -3.62 -5.06 5.11
CA GLY A 205 -5.06 -5.09 5.29
C GLY A 205 -5.75 -3.83 4.75
N VAL A 206 -7.00 -3.97 4.40
CA VAL A 206 -7.85 -2.92 3.86
C VAL A 206 -9.05 -2.68 4.78
N ASP A 207 -9.68 -1.53 4.65
CA ASP A 207 -10.95 -1.27 5.30
C ASP A 207 -12.10 -1.81 4.43
N PRO A 208 -12.75 -2.93 4.79
CA PRO A 208 -13.76 -3.56 3.93
C PRO A 208 -14.98 -2.67 3.69
N ARG A 209 -15.23 -1.68 4.55
CA ARG A 209 -16.34 -0.73 4.39
C ARG A 209 -16.19 0.17 3.16
N LEU A 210 -14.96 0.39 2.68
CA LEU A 210 -14.70 1.15 1.46
C LEU A 210 -15.08 0.36 0.20
N TYR A 211 -15.26 -0.96 0.30
CA TYR A 211 -15.53 -1.88 -0.82
C TYR A 211 -17.00 -2.30 -0.88
N SER A 212 -17.88 -1.60 -0.18
CA SER A 212 -19.34 -1.75 -0.30
C SER A 212 -19.84 -0.80 -1.39
N PHE A 213 -20.22 -1.35 -2.55
CA PHE A 213 -20.59 -0.57 -3.71
C PHE A 213 -22.11 -0.31 -3.78
N SER A 214 -22.49 0.90 -4.21
CA SER A 214 -23.90 1.23 -4.46
C SER A 214 -24.46 0.41 -5.62
N PRO A 215 -25.74 0.00 -5.58
CA PRO A 215 -26.32 -0.89 -6.59
C PRO A 215 -26.16 -0.45 -8.05
N GLY A 216 -26.16 0.81 -8.37
CA GLY A 216 -26.04 1.31 -9.76
C GLY A 216 -24.61 1.50 -10.26
N LEU A 217 -23.61 1.45 -9.36
CA LEU A 217 -22.23 1.80 -9.72
C LEU A 217 -21.64 0.88 -10.78
N ARG A 218 -21.93 -0.43 -10.70
CA ARG A 218 -21.48 -1.42 -11.70
C ARG A 218 -21.97 -1.06 -13.10
N GLN A 219 -23.26 -0.86 -13.26
CA GLN A 219 -23.86 -0.54 -14.58
C GLN A 219 -23.34 0.79 -15.12
N GLN A 220 -23.30 1.81 -14.26
CA GLN A 220 -22.79 3.13 -14.64
C GLN A 220 -21.35 3.07 -15.14
N MET A 221 -20.49 2.31 -14.44
CA MET A 221 -19.09 2.23 -14.83
C MET A 221 -18.89 1.37 -16.06
N ARG A 222 -19.64 0.27 -16.21
CA ARG A 222 -19.60 -0.56 -17.43
C ARG A 222 -20.05 0.24 -18.65
N ALA A 223 -21.13 1.02 -18.56
CA ALA A 223 -21.55 1.92 -19.63
C ALA A 223 -20.45 2.94 -20.00
N LYS A 224 -19.76 3.53 -19.00
CA LYS A 224 -18.63 4.44 -19.22
C LYS A 224 -17.46 3.77 -19.95
N LEU A 225 -17.25 2.48 -19.71
CA LEU A 225 -16.22 1.68 -20.38
C LEU A 225 -16.67 1.14 -21.75
N GLY A 226 -17.92 1.39 -22.16
CA GLY A 226 -18.50 0.87 -23.39
C GLY A 226 -18.72 -0.64 -23.35
N LEU A 227 -19.10 -1.17 -22.18
CA LEU A 227 -19.34 -2.59 -21.93
C LEU A 227 -20.81 -2.82 -21.57
N VAL A 228 -21.32 -4.01 -21.94
CA VAL A 228 -22.65 -4.50 -21.58
C VAL A 228 -22.55 -5.61 -20.52
N ASP A 229 -23.69 -6.04 -19.98
CA ASP A 229 -23.69 -7.00 -18.87
C ASP A 229 -23.16 -8.40 -19.27
N GLU A 230 -23.27 -8.78 -20.53
CA GLU A 230 -22.76 -10.05 -21.06
C GLU A 230 -21.24 -10.09 -21.17
N ASP A 231 -20.57 -8.93 -21.24
CA ASP A 231 -19.11 -8.86 -21.32
C ASP A 231 -18.46 -9.31 -19.99
N TRP A 232 -17.38 -10.04 -20.07
CA TRP A 232 -16.53 -10.36 -18.92
C TRP A 232 -15.46 -9.28 -18.76
N LEU A 233 -15.33 -8.75 -17.55
CA LEU A 233 -14.35 -7.71 -17.25
C LEU A 233 -13.42 -8.15 -16.12
N LEU A 234 -12.13 -8.23 -16.40
CA LEU A 234 -11.08 -8.44 -15.41
C LEU A 234 -10.41 -7.09 -15.09
N VAL A 235 -10.05 -6.83 -13.83
CA VAL A 235 -9.37 -5.60 -13.43
C VAL A 235 -7.96 -5.87 -12.91
N PHE A 236 -6.99 -5.13 -13.44
CA PHE A 236 -5.66 -5.00 -12.87
C PHE A 236 -5.48 -3.58 -12.35
N SER A 237 -5.26 -3.41 -11.04
CA SER A 237 -4.91 -2.12 -10.44
C SER A 237 -3.40 -2.02 -10.22
N GLY A 238 -2.79 -0.88 -10.56
CA GLY A 238 -1.35 -0.74 -10.38
C GLY A 238 -0.85 0.69 -10.39
N SER A 239 0.19 0.94 -9.59
CA SER A 239 1.00 2.15 -9.63
C SER A 239 2.22 1.95 -10.54
N GLY A 240 2.99 3.03 -10.81
CA GLY A 240 4.24 2.98 -11.58
C GLY A 240 5.39 2.21 -10.90
N PHE A 241 5.13 1.38 -9.91
CA PHE A 241 6.11 0.50 -9.29
C PHE A 241 6.53 -0.62 -10.27
N ALA A 242 7.85 -0.86 -10.39
CA ALA A 242 8.41 -1.72 -11.43
C ALA A 242 7.72 -3.10 -11.61
N PRO A 243 7.40 -3.88 -10.56
CA PRO A 243 6.64 -5.12 -10.69
C PRO A 243 5.26 -4.96 -11.33
N ASN A 244 4.57 -3.84 -11.09
CA ASN A 244 3.28 -3.57 -11.73
C ASN A 244 3.45 -3.21 -13.22
N VAL A 245 4.52 -2.47 -13.55
CA VAL A 245 4.83 -2.10 -14.95
C VAL A 245 5.15 -3.35 -15.77
N GLU A 246 5.86 -4.32 -15.20
CA GLU A 246 6.14 -5.61 -15.82
C GLU A 246 4.87 -6.43 -16.00
N ALA A 247 4.06 -6.57 -14.95
CA ALA A 247 2.77 -7.26 -15.05
C ALA A 247 1.85 -6.61 -16.09
N PHE A 248 1.84 -5.29 -16.18
CA PHE A 248 1.08 -4.56 -17.21
C PHE A 248 1.60 -4.86 -18.63
N ARG A 249 2.93 -4.93 -18.81
CA ARG A 249 3.51 -5.32 -20.11
C ARG A 249 3.05 -6.73 -20.51
N ASP A 250 3.09 -7.68 -19.57
CA ASP A 250 2.65 -9.05 -19.82
C ASP A 250 1.16 -9.12 -20.17
N ILE A 251 0.30 -8.34 -19.48
CA ILE A 251 -1.12 -8.22 -19.80
C ILE A 251 -1.32 -7.64 -21.20
N LYS A 252 -0.58 -6.60 -21.57
CA LYS A 252 -0.65 -5.97 -22.88
C LYS A 252 -0.25 -6.94 -24.01
N GLU A 253 0.82 -7.69 -23.80
CA GLU A 253 1.29 -8.70 -24.75
C GLU A 253 0.26 -9.83 -24.87
N PHE A 254 -0.32 -10.28 -23.76
CA PHE A 254 -1.39 -11.29 -23.74
C PHE A 254 -2.62 -10.83 -24.55
N CYS A 255 -3.13 -9.61 -24.29
CA CYS A 255 -4.29 -9.10 -25.00
C CYS A 255 -4.08 -9.00 -26.52
N ARG A 256 -2.85 -8.74 -26.97
CA ARG A 256 -2.50 -8.70 -28.39
C ARG A 256 -2.37 -10.08 -28.99
N ALA A 257 -1.72 -11.01 -28.31
CA ALA A 257 -1.54 -12.38 -28.78
C ALA A 257 -2.87 -13.14 -28.86
N GLU A 258 -3.77 -12.89 -27.90
CA GLU A 258 -5.04 -13.60 -27.75
C GLU A 258 -6.24 -12.75 -28.19
N ALA A 259 -6.05 -11.81 -29.13
CA ALA A 259 -7.09 -10.85 -29.54
C ALA A 259 -8.37 -11.53 -30.05
N GLU A 260 -8.24 -12.59 -30.84
CA GLU A 260 -9.40 -13.36 -31.37
C GLU A 260 -10.11 -14.12 -30.25
N PHE A 261 -9.37 -14.72 -29.32
CA PHE A 261 -9.93 -15.39 -28.16
C PHE A 261 -10.73 -14.40 -27.29
N MET A 262 -10.14 -13.25 -26.98
CA MET A 262 -10.76 -12.20 -26.18
C MET A 262 -12.05 -11.69 -26.83
N ALA A 263 -12.03 -11.42 -28.14
CA ALA A 263 -13.20 -10.95 -28.90
C ALA A 263 -14.33 -12.00 -28.95
N ARG A 264 -13.99 -13.26 -29.27
CA ARG A 264 -14.95 -14.37 -29.35
C ARG A 264 -15.68 -14.60 -28.04
N ASN A 265 -14.96 -14.50 -26.92
CA ASN A 265 -15.48 -14.79 -25.59
C ASN A 265 -15.96 -13.52 -24.85
N ARG A 266 -15.91 -12.36 -25.50
CA ARG A 266 -16.32 -11.07 -24.92
C ARG A 266 -15.61 -10.76 -23.59
N VAL A 267 -14.31 -11.03 -23.55
CA VAL A 267 -13.45 -10.82 -22.37
C VAL A 267 -12.68 -9.52 -22.53
N TYR A 268 -12.70 -8.68 -21.53
CA TYR A 268 -11.98 -7.41 -21.47
C TYR A 268 -11.11 -7.33 -20.24
N ILE A 269 -10.00 -6.62 -20.33
CA ILE A 269 -9.14 -6.32 -19.19
C ILE A 269 -9.04 -4.81 -19.03
N VAL A 270 -9.45 -4.30 -17.86
CA VAL A 270 -9.21 -2.91 -17.51
C VAL A 270 -7.97 -2.80 -16.61
N VAL A 271 -7.04 -1.95 -17.03
CA VAL A 271 -5.83 -1.60 -16.27
C VAL A 271 -6.03 -0.21 -15.68
N ALA A 272 -6.22 -0.15 -14.35
CA ALA A 272 -6.55 1.07 -13.63
C ALA A 272 -5.38 1.57 -12.78
N GLY A 273 -5.11 2.87 -12.85
CA GLY A 273 -4.12 3.53 -11.99
C GLY A 273 -2.89 4.04 -12.73
N SER A 274 -1.91 4.53 -11.98
CA SER A 274 -0.73 5.23 -12.49
C SER A 274 0.36 4.32 -13.08
N VAL A 275 0.07 3.05 -13.33
CA VAL A 275 0.97 2.11 -14.04
C VAL A 275 1.19 2.55 -15.50
N SER A 276 0.23 3.27 -16.08
CA SER A 276 0.35 3.99 -17.35
C SER A 276 0.11 5.48 -17.11
N SER A 277 0.84 6.35 -17.81
CA SER A 277 0.60 7.81 -17.79
C SER A 277 -0.57 8.22 -18.69
N GLU A 278 -0.99 7.37 -19.62
CA GLU A 278 -1.97 7.66 -20.65
C GLU A 278 -3.17 6.72 -20.57
N ALA A 279 -4.34 7.25 -20.91
CA ALA A 279 -5.55 6.47 -21.10
C ALA A 279 -5.70 6.11 -22.58
N TYR A 280 -5.97 4.84 -22.87
CA TYR A 280 -6.24 4.36 -24.23
C TYR A 280 -7.02 3.03 -24.23
N ARG A 281 -7.54 2.63 -25.38
CA ARG A 281 -8.12 1.32 -25.62
C ARG A 281 -7.41 0.66 -26.81
N ASP A 282 -7.05 -0.62 -26.67
CA ASP A 282 -6.43 -1.45 -27.71
C ASP A 282 -7.18 -2.79 -27.71
N GLY A 283 -8.22 -2.89 -28.57
CA GLY A 283 -9.12 -4.04 -28.61
C GLY A 283 -9.82 -4.30 -27.26
N ALA A 284 -9.50 -5.44 -26.66
CA ALA A 284 -10.05 -5.86 -25.37
C ALA A 284 -9.33 -5.24 -24.16
N LEU A 285 -8.19 -4.60 -24.37
CA LEU A 285 -7.45 -3.89 -23.31
C LEU A 285 -7.94 -2.46 -23.16
N ILE A 286 -8.33 -2.09 -21.94
CA ILE A 286 -8.77 -0.74 -21.58
C ILE A 286 -7.79 -0.21 -20.52
N VAL A 287 -7.07 0.86 -20.85
CA VAL A 287 -6.10 1.50 -19.94
C VAL A 287 -6.64 2.85 -19.53
N THR A 288 -6.75 3.09 -18.22
CA THR A 288 -7.37 4.32 -17.69
C THR A 288 -6.41 5.48 -17.54
N GLY A 289 -5.08 5.19 -17.48
CA GLY A 289 -4.14 6.14 -16.91
C GLY A 289 -4.39 6.39 -15.42
N PRO A 290 -3.79 7.44 -14.85
CA PRO A 290 -4.00 7.79 -13.44
C PRO A 290 -5.46 8.14 -13.17
N VAL A 291 -6.06 7.50 -12.17
CA VAL A 291 -7.43 7.76 -11.72
C VAL A 291 -7.43 8.22 -10.26
N PRO A 292 -8.37 9.07 -9.87
CA PRO A 292 -8.49 9.50 -8.47
C PRO A 292 -8.94 8.38 -7.54
N ASP A 293 -9.69 7.39 -8.07
CA ASP A 293 -10.25 6.27 -7.33
C ASP A 293 -10.34 5.03 -8.24
N VAL A 294 -9.89 3.87 -7.74
CA VAL A 294 -9.95 2.58 -8.44
C VAL A 294 -11.22 1.78 -8.10
N LEU A 295 -11.92 2.11 -7.03
CA LEU A 295 -13.08 1.37 -6.54
C LEU A 295 -14.20 1.22 -7.58
N PRO A 296 -14.55 2.23 -8.40
CA PRO A 296 -15.56 2.06 -9.45
C PRO A 296 -15.20 0.97 -10.47
N TYR A 297 -13.90 0.77 -10.74
CA TYR A 297 -13.44 -0.28 -11.66
C TYR A 297 -13.56 -1.67 -11.03
N PHE A 298 -13.35 -1.80 -9.71
CA PHE A 298 -13.62 -3.05 -8.99
C PHE A 298 -15.11 -3.38 -9.03
N ALA A 299 -15.98 -2.41 -8.76
CA ALA A 299 -17.43 -2.59 -8.84
C ALA A 299 -17.89 -3.07 -10.23
N ALA A 300 -17.26 -2.58 -11.31
CA ALA A 300 -17.58 -2.94 -12.69
C ALA A 300 -17.12 -4.35 -13.08
N SER A 301 -16.10 -4.89 -12.39
CA SER A 301 -15.40 -6.09 -12.82
C SER A 301 -16.04 -7.39 -12.33
N ASP A 302 -15.65 -8.49 -12.97
CA ASP A 302 -16.06 -9.85 -12.65
C ASP A 302 -14.97 -10.61 -11.89
N ALA A 303 -13.70 -10.23 -12.06
CA ALA A 303 -12.57 -10.75 -11.29
C ALA A 303 -11.43 -9.74 -11.18
N GLY A 304 -10.63 -9.86 -10.13
CA GLY A 304 -9.34 -9.20 -9.98
C GLY A 304 -8.23 -10.03 -10.63
N LEU A 305 -7.43 -9.40 -11.49
CA LEU A 305 -6.28 -10.01 -12.14
C LEU A 305 -4.97 -9.53 -11.50
N ASN A 306 -4.09 -10.46 -11.10
CA ASN A 306 -2.82 -10.13 -10.47
C ASN A 306 -1.66 -10.92 -11.09
N MET A 307 -1.05 -10.35 -12.12
CA MET A 307 0.04 -10.96 -12.90
C MET A 307 1.44 -10.62 -12.36
N VAL A 308 1.57 -10.16 -11.11
CA VAL A 308 2.86 -9.82 -10.51
C VAL A 308 3.67 -11.08 -10.24
N THR A 309 4.93 -11.12 -10.70
CA THR A 309 5.84 -12.28 -10.59
C THR A 309 7.05 -12.02 -9.71
N ARG A 310 7.29 -10.76 -9.29
CA ARG A 310 8.38 -10.36 -8.40
C ARG A 310 7.99 -9.14 -7.56
N GLY A 311 8.82 -8.77 -6.59
CA GLY A 311 8.62 -7.62 -5.70
C GLY A 311 8.91 -7.98 -4.26
N SER A 312 8.68 -7.05 -3.34
CA SER A 312 8.80 -7.23 -1.89
C SER A 312 7.51 -6.85 -1.17
N GLY A 313 7.42 -7.17 0.10
CA GLY A 313 6.23 -6.92 0.93
C GLY A 313 4.99 -7.70 0.48
N SER A 314 3.84 -7.39 1.04
CA SER A 314 2.56 -7.96 0.64
C SER A 314 1.90 -7.14 -0.47
N ASN A 315 1.09 -7.81 -1.27
CA ASN A 315 0.47 -7.23 -2.45
C ASN A 315 -0.90 -6.63 -2.10
N VAL A 316 -0.96 -5.31 -1.89
CA VAL A 316 -2.18 -4.58 -1.45
C VAL A 316 -3.39 -4.89 -2.33
N LYS A 317 -3.23 -4.93 -3.67
CA LYS A 317 -4.34 -5.18 -4.61
C LYS A 317 -5.06 -6.52 -4.37
N LEU A 318 -4.34 -7.53 -3.86
CA LEU A 318 -4.95 -8.81 -3.49
C LEU A 318 -6.00 -8.62 -2.40
N PHE A 319 -5.64 -7.89 -1.33
CA PHE A 319 -6.55 -7.61 -0.22
C PHE A 319 -7.72 -6.71 -0.65
N GLU A 320 -7.47 -5.78 -1.58
CA GLU A 320 -8.51 -4.95 -2.18
C GLU A 320 -9.52 -5.78 -3.00
N TYR A 321 -9.03 -6.75 -3.80
CA TYR A 321 -9.90 -7.65 -4.55
C TYR A 321 -10.75 -8.53 -3.63
N LEU A 322 -10.14 -9.10 -2.57
CA LEU A 322 -10.86 -9.89 -1.58
C LEU A 322 -11.94 -9.05 -0.87
N ALA A 323 -11.60 -7.82 -0.45
CA ALA A 323 -12.56 -6.93 0.18
C ALA A 323 -13.68 -6.49 -0.76
N ALA A 324 -13.39 -6.35 -2.05
CA ALA A 324 -14.38 -6.06 -3.10
C ALA A 324 -15.23 -7.28 -3.50
N ARG A 325 -15.01 -8.45 -2.88
CA ARG A 325 -15.68 -9.72 -3.23
C ARG A 325 -15.46 -10.09 -4.70
N LEU A 326 -14.28 -9.80 -5.22
CA LEU A 326 -13.90 -10.24 -6.56
C LEU A 326 -13.20 -11.59 -6.48
N PRO A 327 -13.61 -12.58 -7.30
CA PRO A 327 -12.78 -13.75 -7.56
C PRO A 327 -11.39 -13.32 -8.01
N VAL A 328 -10.34 -14.00 -7.56
CA VAL A 328 -8.97 -13.63 -7.86
C VAL A 328 -8.35 -14.60 -8.87
N ILE A 329 -7.82 -14.06 -9.96
CA ILE A 329 -6.92 -14.75 -10.89
C ILE A 329 -5.52 -14.20 -10.64
N SER A 330 -4.58 -15.04 -10.20
CA SER A 330 -3.27 -14.56 -9.75
C SER A 330 -2.15 -15.54 -10.03
N THR A 331 -0.96 -15.01 -10.24
CA THR A 331 0.26 -15.81 -10.12
C THR A 331 0.43 -16.31 -8.68
N VAL A 332 1.14 -17.41 -8.48
CA VAL A 332 1.50 -17.92 -7.14
C VAL A 332 2.28 -16.85 -6.35
N PHE A 333 3.14 -16.10 -7.03
CA PHE A 333 3.87 -15.00 -6.39
C PHE A 333 2.93 -13.85 -5.97
N GLY A 334 1.86 -13.60 -6.71
CA GLY A 334 0.89 -12.53 -6.42
C GLY A 334 0.13 -12.71 -5.11
N VAL A 335 0.01 -13.94 -4.61
CA VAL A 335 -0.67 -14.28 -3.34
C VAL A 335 0.30 -14.59 -2.21
N ARG A 336 1.60 -14.37 -2.41
CA ARG A 336 2.62 -14.65 -1.39
C ARG A 336 2.32 -13.95 -0.07
N GLY A 337 2.70 -14.58 1.03
CA GLY A 337 2.49 -14.05 2.38
C GLY A 337 1.03 -14.12 2.86
N THR A 338 0.18 -14.88 2.15
CA THR A 338 -1.18 -15.23 2.56
C THR A 338 -1.33 -16.73 2.72
N GLU A 339 -2.45 -17.15 3.29
CA GLU A 339 -2.83 -18.54 3.46
C GLU A 339 -3.78 -19.03 2.34
N LEU A 340 -3.92 -18.25 1.25
CA LEU A 340 -4.80 -18.59 0.14
C LEU A 340 -4.30 -19.82 -0.61
N MET A 341 -5.20 -20.76 -0.87
CA MET A 341 -4.91 -22.01 -1.57
C MET A 341 -5.28 -21.92 -3.05
N ALA A 342 -4.36 -22.36 -3.90
CA ALA A 342 -4.56 -22.38 -5.34
C ALA A 342 -5.75 -23.27 -5.74
N PHE A 343 -6.60 -22.79 -6.64
CA PHE A 343 -7.83 -23.41 -7.15
C PHE A 343 -8.94 -23.63 -6.11
N GLU A 344 -8.67 -23.35 -4.85
CA GLU A 344 -9.65 -23.30 -3.79
C GLU A 344 -10.08 -21.86 -3.49
N ASP A 345 -9.13 -20.96 -3.24
CA ASP A 345 -9.39 -19.57 -2.89
C ASP A 345 -9.18 -18.61 -4.06
N TYR A 346 -8.29 -18.98 -4.98
CA TYR A 346 -8.01 -18.21 -6.18
C TYR A 346 -7.68 -19.12 -7.36
N LEU A 347 -7.84 -18.62 -8.57
CA LEU A 347 -7.40 -19.29 -9.78
C LEU A 347 -5.91 -18.97 -10.00
N ALA A 348 -5.07 -19.97 -9.76
CA ALA A 348 -3.64 -19.85 -9.98
C ALA A 348 -3.33 -19.83 -11.48
N CYS A 349 -2.54 -18.86 -11.92
CA CYS A 349 -2.14 -18.73 -13.31
C CYS A 349 -0.66 -18.35 -13.46
N SER A 350 -0.14 -18.61 -14.63
CA SER A 350 1.08 -18.06 -15.17
C SER A 350 0.76 -17.29 -16.46
N ARG A 351 1.77 -16.69 -17.08
CA ARG A 351 1.61 -16.08 -18.40
C ARG A 351 1.17 -17.09 -19.47
N ASN A 352 1.65 -18.34 -19.36
CA ASN A 352 1.49 -19.35 -20.42
C ASN A 352 0.12 -20.05 -20.39
N ASP A 353 -0.55 -20.06 -19.25
CA ASP A 353 -1.83 -20.76 -19.05
C ASP A 353 -3.01 -19.80 -18.79
N LEU A 354 -2.77 -18.49 -18.91
CA LEU A 354 -3.80 -17.47 -18.60
C LEU A 354 -5.06 -17.64 -19.47
N THR A 355 -4.93 -18.03 -20.76
CA THR A 355 -6.07 -18.33 -21.64
C THR A 355 -6.92 -19.47 -21.09
N GLU A 356 -6.29 -20.57 -20.65
CA GLU A 356 -7.00 -21.71 -20.08
C GLU A 356 -7.71 -21.32 -18.76
N ILE A 357 -7.03 -20.57 -17.90
CA ILE A 357 -7.60 -20.10 -16.65
C ILE A 357 -8.78 -19.15 -16.88
N ILE A 358 -8.70 -18.24 -17.85
CA ILE A 358 -9.84 -17.39 -18.23
C ILE A 358 -10.99 -18.24 -18.78
N LEU A 359 -10.74 -19.24 -19.62
CA LEU A 359 -11.77 -20.16 -20.12
C LEU A 359 -12.47 -20.88 -18.96
N ARG A 360 -11.70 -21.39 -18.00
CA ARG A 360 -12.27 -22.01 -16.79
C ARG A 360 -13.13 -21.02 -15.99
N PHE A 361 -12.68 -19.76 -15.88
CA PHE A 361 -13.43 -18.72 -15.19
C PHE A 361 -14.75 -18.40 -15.87
N ILE A 362 -14.75 -18.09 -17.16
CA ILE A 362 -15.96 -17.72 -17.92
C ILE A 362 -16.87 -18.92 -18.20
N GLY A 363 -16.36 -20.15 -18.14
CA GLY A 363 -17.12 -21.39 -18.26
C GLY A 363 -18.11 -21.65 -17.11
N SER A 364 -17.97 -20.91 -15.99
CA SER A 364 -18.91 -20.91 -14.87
C SER A 364 -19.69 -19.60 -14.84
N ASN A 365 -20.87 -19.58 -14.22
CA ASN A 365 -21.68 -18.37 -14.15
C ASN A 365 -21.18 -17.39 -13.06
N ARG A 366 -21.56 -16.12 -13.19
CA ARG A 366 -21.16 -15.04 -12.26
C ARG A 366 -21.69 -15.25 -10.84
N VAL A 367 -22.83 -15.88 -10.69
CA VAL A 367 -23.44 -16.16 -9.37
C VAL A 367 -22.56 -17.13 -8.58
N PHE A 368 -22.09 -18.18 -9.25
CA PHE A 368 -21.13 -19.13 -8.65
C PHE A 368 -19.86 -18.41 -8.17
N TRP A 369 -19.24 -17.59 -9.01
CA TRP A 369 -18.02 -16.90 -8.66
C TRP A 369 -18.20 -15.86 -7.54
N ARG A 370 -19.33 -15.16 -7.52
CA ARG A 370 -19.66 -14.23 -6.44
C ARG A 370 -19.85 -14.95 -5.10
N ALA A 371 -20.60 -16.04 -5.09
CA ALA A 371 -20.77 -16.85 -3.88
C ALA A 371 -19.42 -17.38 -3.37
N LYS A 372 -18.56 -17.83 -4.29
CA LYS A 372 -17.23 -18.30 -3.95
C LYS A 372 -16.34 -17.18 -3.39
N ALA A 373 -16.38 -15.98 -3.96
CA ALA A 373 -15.62 -14.83 -3.46
C ALA A 373 -16.09 -14.37 -2.08
N GLU A 374 -17.39 -14.43 -1.78
CA GLU A 374 -17.92 -14.18 -0.43
C GLU A 374 -17.42 -15.24 0.57
N ASP A 375 -17.44 -16.52 0.21
CA ASP A 375 -16.92 -17.59 1.06
C ASP A 375 -15.41 -17.42 1.34
N VAL A 376 -14.62 -17.10 0.32
CA VAL A 376 -13.18 -16.81 0.47
C VAL A 376 -12.96 -15.63 1.41
N TRP A 377 -13.72 -14.55 1.23
CA TRP A 377 -13.65 -13.41 2.13
C TRP A 377 -13.99 -13.81 3.57
N ASP A 378 -15.07 -14.50 3.78
CA ASP A 378 -15.52 -14.89 5.13
C ASP A 378 -14.50 -15.76 5.87
N ARG A 379 -13.80 -16.64 5.15
CA ARG A 379 -12.72 -17.46 5.71
C ARG A 379 -11.47 -16.66 6.05
N HIS A 380 -11.14 -15.63 5.26
CA HIS A 380 -9.85 -14.92 5.35
C HIS A 380 -9.95 -13.47 5.86
N LYS A 381 -11.15 -12.93 6.11
CA LYS A 381 -11.35 -11.51 6.47
C LYS A 381 -10.54 -11.05 7.68
N HIS A 382 -10.37 -11.90 8.70
CA HIS A 382 -9.56 -11.59 9.88
C HIS A 382 -8.08 -11.34 9.58
N ASN A 383 -7.57 -11.89 8.46
CA ASN A 383 -6.21 -11.64 7.97
C ASN A 383 -6.14 -10.49 6.94
N CYS A 384 -7.30 -9.92 6.57
CA CYS A 384 -7.44 -8.91 5.53
C CYS A 384 -8.03 -7.60 6.07
N ASP A 385 -8.86 -7.63 7.12
CA ASP A 385 -9.43 -6.43 7.73
C ASP A 385 -8.36 -5.70 8.56
N ILE A 386 -8.06 -4.48 8.14
CA ILE A 386 -7.04 -3.67 8.82
C ILE A 386 -7.40 -3.36 10.27
N GLN A 387 -8.70 -3.28 10.60
CA GLN A 387 -9.13 -3.00 11.98
C GLN A 387 -8.76 -4.16 12.90
N ASP A 388 -9.01 -5.40 12.48
CA ASP A 388 -8.68 -6.59 13.25
C ASP A 388 -7.17 -6.73 13.39
N LEU A 389 -6.42 -6.58 12.29
CA LEU A 389 -4.95 -6.64 12.30
C LEU A 389 -4.32 -5.59 13.22
N VAL A 390 -4.87 -4.38 13.26
CA VAL A 390 -4.37 -3.32 14.16
C VAL A 390 -4.77 -3.60 15.60
N ASN A 391 -6.01 -4.05 15.87
CA ASN A 391 -6.44 -4.41 17.21
C ASN A 391 -5.54 -5.50 17.82
N ASP A 392 -5.27 -6.55 17.06
CA ASP A 392 -4.38 -7.64 17.48
C ASP A 392 -2.97 -7.13 17.76
N ALA A 393 -2.42 -6.33 16.85
CA ALA A 393 -1.08 -5.76 17.00
C ALA A 393 -0.94 -4.91 18.26
N ILE A 394 -1.86 -3.98 18.50
CA ILE A 394 -1.78 -3.08 19.67
C ILE A 394 -2.09 -3.78 20.98
N SER A 395 -2.82 -4.89 20.98
CA SER A 395 -3.12 -5.66 22.20
C SER A 395 -1.86 -6.19 22.88
N VAL A 396 -0.80 -6.41 22.12
CA VAL A 396 0.50 -6.92 22.60
C VAL A 396 1.57 -5.85 22.75
N LEU A 397 1.29 -4.60 22.33
CA LEU A 397 2.26 -3.51 22.35
C LEU A 397 2.07 -2.58 23.55
N PRO A 398 3.10 -2.29 24.38
CA PRO A 398 3.05 -1.20 25.34
C PRO A 398 3.03 0.16 24.57
N PRO A 399 2.34 1.22 25.01
CA PRO A 399 1.48 1.26 26.19
C PRO A 399 0.00 1.01 25.87
N PHE A 400 -0.32 0.33 24.75
CA PHE A 400 -1.70 0.08 24.31
C PHE A 400 -2.31 -1.11 25.07
N GLY A 401 -1.55 -2.20 25.20
CA GLY A 401 -1.94 -3.36 25.99
C GLY A 401 -1.88 -3.07 27.49
N SER A 402 -2.89 -3.46 28.25
CA SER A 402 -2.75 -3.59 29.70
C SER A 402 -1.68 -4.65 29.96
N LEU A 403 -0.60 -4.27 30.63
CA LEU A 403 0.27 -5.25 31.27
C LEU A 403 -0.62 -6.14 32.15
N ARG A 404 -0.93 -7.35 31.68
CA ARG A 404 -1.48 -8.43 32.50
C ARG A 404 -0.36 -9.11 33.25
#